data_a98190b3cb42abc7923d2ff32966da46
#
_entry.id   a98190b3cb42abc7923d2ff32966da46
#
_cell.length_a   1.000
_cell.length_b   1.000
_cell.length_c   1.000
_cell.angle_alpha   90.00
_cell.angle_beta   90.00
_cell.angle_gamma   90.00
#
_symmetry.space_group_name_H-M   'P 1'
#
loop_
_entity.id
_entity.type
_entity.pdbx_description
1 polymer ?
#
loop_
_entity_poly.entity_id
_entity_poly.type
_entity_poly.pdbx_seq_one_letter_code
_entity_poly.pdbx_strand_id
1 'polypeptide(L)' 'MADTEIEFVPDPIVAEEFPVTLMTLWRWDQDPAKRALGWPPKVKIGSRNYRNRRQLEAFKANLERLALARGDAA' A
#
# COMPACT_ATOMS: atom_id res chain seq x y z
N MET A 1 0.29 -21.17 11.71
CA MET A 1 0.36 -20.77 11.64
C MET A 1 0.66 -20.01 11.15
N ALA A 2 0.69 -19.86 10.89
CA ALA A 2 0.93 -19.22 10.62
C ALA A 2 0.72 -18.51 9.89
N ASP A 3 0.66 -18.62 9.40
CA ASP A 3 0.41 -18.06 8.72
C ASP A 3 -0.35 -17.39 8.49
N THR A 4 -0.43 -17.89 8.63
CA THR A 4 -1.45 -17.49 8.77
C THR A 4 -1.72 -16.27 8.91
N GLU A 5 -0.94 -15.69 8.88
CA GLU A 5 -1.15 -14.56 9.31
C GLU A 5 -1.39 -13.61 8.30
N ILE A 6 -2.61 -13.36 7.95
CA ILE A 6 -2.99 -12.26 7.11
C ILE A 6 -3.22 -11.11 8.05
N GLU A 7 -2.37 -10.14 7.97
CA GLU A 7 -2.56 -8.93 8.76
C GLU A 7 -3.21 -7.87 7.90
N PHE A 8 -4.30 -7.30 8.40
CA PHE A 8 -4.98 -6.21 7.72
C PHE A 8 -4.67 -4.91 8.44
N VAL A 9 -4.30 -3.90 7.67
CA VAL A 9 -3.90 -2.60 8.21
C VAL A 9 -4.98 -1.58 7.84
N PRO A 10 -5.58 -0.90 8.81
CA PRO A 10 -6.61 0.10 8.50
C PRO A 10 -6.01 1.28 7.74
N ASP A 11 -6.79 1.84 6.83
CA ASP A 11 -6.32 2.93 5.97
C ASP A 11 -5.71 4.10 6.72
N PRO A 12 -6.25 4.57 7.86
CA PRO A 12 -5.57 5.65 8.58
C PRO A 12 -4.13 5.31 8.97
N ILE A 13 -3.87 4.05 9.33
CA ILE A 13 -2.52 3.63 9.67
C ILE A 13 -1.67 3.56 8.41
N VAL A 14 -2.23 3.09 7.31
CA VAL A 14 -1.51 3.06 6.03
C VAL A 14 -1.10 4.48 5.65
N ALA A 15 -2.01 5.43 5.80
CA ALA A 15 -1.71 6.82 5.48
C ALA A 15 -0.56 7.36 6.33
N GLU A 16 -0.49 6.96 7.60
CA GLU A 16 0.61 7.36 8.47
C GLU A 16 1.93 6.75 8.03
N GLU A 17 1.89 5.50 7.59
CA GLU A 17 3.11 4.81 7.18
C GLU A 17 3.73 5.41 5.92
N PHE A 18 2.89 5.95 5.04
CA PHE A 18 3.35 6.56 3.80
C PHE A 18 3.41 8.08 3.90
N PRO A 19 3.27 8.67 5.09
CA PRO A 19 2.95 10.06 5.45
C PRO A 19 2.18 10.80 4.36
N VAL A 20 1.00 10.26 4.04
CA VAL A 20 0.10 10.86 3.05
C VAL A 20 -1.31 10.95 3.64
N THR A 21 -2.20 11.63 2.93
CA THR A 21 -3.58 11.75 3.38
C THR A 21 -4.40 10.57 2.89
N LEU A 22 -5.58 10.39 3.49
CA LEU A 22 -6.51 9.38 3.02
C LEU A 22 -6.96 9.65 1.59
N MET A 23 -7.04 10.91 1.22
CA MET A 23 -7.38 11.29 -0.15
C MET A 23 -6.34 10.74 -1.13
N THR A 24 -5.07 10.76 -0.75
CA THR A 24 -4.01 10.22 -1.59
C THR A 24 -4.17 8.71 -1.77
N LEU A 25 -4.54 8.00 -0.70
CA LEU A 25 -4.79 6.57 -0.82
C LEU A 25 -5.94 6.29 -1.80
N TRP A 26 -6.99 7.10 -1.73
CA TRP A 26 -8.11 6.95 -2.64
C TRP A 26 -7.68 7.16 -4.09
N ARG A 27 -6.82 8.15 -4.33
CA ARG A 27 -6.29 8.39 -5.67
C ARG A 27 -5.46 7.20 -6.16
N TRP A 28 -4.67 6.62 -5.28
CA TRP A 28 -3.85 5.47 -5.63
C TRP A 28 -4.71 4.27 -6.02
N ASP A 29 -5.88 4.13 -5.39
CA ASP A 29 -6.81 3.06 -5.74
C ASP A 29 -7.23 3.14 -7.20
N GLN A 30 -7.21 4.34 -7.77
CA GLN A 30 -7.67 4.57 -9.13
C GLN A 30 -6.53 4.79 -10.11
N ASP A 31 -5.30 4.66 -9.64
CA ASP A 31 -4.13 4.93 -10.47
C ASP A 31 -3.56 3.62 -11.00
N PRO A 32 -3.68 3.37 -12.32
CA PRO A 32 -3.16 2.11 -12.89
C PRO A 32 -1.66 1.93 -12.66
N ALA A 33 -0.90 3.03 -12.63
CA ALA A 33 0.54 2.93 -12.40
C ALA A 33 0.84 2.42 -10.99
N LYS A 34 0.07 2.87 -10.00
CA LYS A 34 0.25 2.39 -8.63
C LYS A 34 -0.16 0.93 -8.51
N ARG A 35 -1.22 0.53 -9.19
CA ARG A 35 -1.63 -0.86 -9.20
C ARG A 35 -0.57 -1.75 -9.83
N ALA A 36 0.05 -1.28 -10.90
CA ALA A 36 1.11 -2.04 -11.55
C ALA A 36 2.29 -2.26 -10.63
N LEU A 37 2.49 -1.35 -9.68
CA LEU A 37 3.56 -1.49 -8.68
C LEU A 37 3.16 -2.36 -7.51
N GLY A 38 1.92 -2.83 -7.49
CA GLY A 38 1.47 -3.73 -6.43
C GLY A 38 0.66 -3.07 -5.33
N TRP A 39 0.13 -1.87 -5.58
CA TRP A 39 -0.74 -1.22 -4.60
C TRP A 39 -1.91 -2.15 -4.29
N PRO A 40 -2.09 -2.57 -3.03
CA PRO A 40 -3.11 -3.57 -2.71
C PRO A 40 -4.52 -3.00 -2.80
N PRO A 41 -5.48 -3.82 -3.22
CA PRO A 41 -6.86 -3.38 -3.22
C PRO A 41 -7.36 -3.22 -1.79
N LYS A 42 -8.30 -2.32 -1.59
CA LYS A 42 -8.89 -2.16 -0.27
C LYS A 42 -9.77 -3.35 0.05
N VAL A 43 -9.72 -3.79 1.29
CA VAL A 43 -10.56 -4.86 1.80
C VAL A 43 -11.52 -4.22 2.79
N LYS A 44 -12.80 -4.29 2.48
CA LYS A 44 -13.80 -3.68 3.35
C LYS A 44 -14.25 -4.68 4.39
N ILE A 45 -14.04 -4.33 5.65
CA ILE A 45 -14.48 -5.17 6.77
C ILE A 45 -15.37 -4.29 7.63
N GLY A 46 -16.66 -4.62 7.65
CA GLY A 46 -17.64 -3.75 8.30
C GLY A 46 -17.70 -2.43 7.56
N SER A 47 -17.50 -1.34 8.26
CA SER A 47 -17.53 0.00 7.66
C SER A 47 -16.14 0.58 7.42
N ARG A 48 -15.09 -0.22 7.59
CA ARG A 48 -13.72 0.27 7.47
C ARG A 48 -13.00 -0.40 6.32
N ASN A 49 -12.04 0.31 5.76
CA ASN A 49 -11.17 -0.18 4.70
C ASN A 49 -9.82 -0.57 5.26
N TYR A 50 -9.32 -1.69 4.81
CA TYR A 50 -8.04 -2.24 5.26
C TYR A 50 -7.21 -2.62 4.04
N ARG A 51 -5.90 -2.79 4.25
CA ARG A 51 -4.99 -3.29 3.23
C ARG A 51 -4.23 -4.47 3.79
N ASN A 52 -3.86 -5.39 2.92
CA ASN A 52 -3.08 -6.56 3.31
C ASN A 52 -1.64 -6.13 3.60
N ARG A 53 -1.14 -6.46 4.79
CA ARG A 53 0.21 -6.05 5.21
C ARG A 53 1.28 -6.56 4.26
N ARG A 54 1.19 -7.81 3.86
CA ARG A 54 2.20 -8.39 2.97
C ARG A 54 2.25 -7.66 1.63
N GLN A 55 1.08 -7.35 1.09
CA GLN A 55 1.02 -6.62 -0.17
C GLN A 55 1.52 -5.20 -0.03
N LEU A 56 1.27 -4.56 1.12
CA LEU A 56 1.81 -3.23 1.38
C LEU A 56 3.34 -3.25 1.39
N GLU A 57 3.92 -4.27 2.02
CA GLU A 57 5.38 -4.35 2.07
C GLU A 57 5.97 -4.58 0.69
N ALA A 58 5.30 -5.39 -0.12
CA ALA A 58 5.74 -5.60 -1.50
C ALA A 58 5.65 -4.32 -2.31
N PHE A 59 4.59 -3.54 -2.10
CA PHE A 59 4.43 -2.26 -2.78
C PHE A 59 5.55 -1.30 -2.38
N LYS A 60 5.89 -1.24 -1.10
CA LYS A 60 6.99 -0.39 -0.63
C LYS A 60 8.30 -0.78 -1.30
N ALA A 61 8.57 -2.07 -1.38
CA ALA A 61 9.79 -2.57 -2.01
C ALA A 61 9.83 -2.21 -3.48
N ASN A 62 8.68 -2.28 -4.15
CA ASN A 62 8.61 -1.92 -5.57
C ASN A 62 8.84 -0.43 -5.79
N LEU A 63 8.31 0.41 -4.90
CA LEU A 63 8.56 1.85 -4.97
C LEU A 63 10.04 2.17 -4.82
N GLU A 64 10.68 1.52 -3.86
CA GLU A 64 12.10 1.74 -3.62
C GLU A 64 12.92 1.30 -4.83
N ARG A 65 12.58 0.15 -5.38
CA ARG A 65 13.29 -0.36 -6.56
C ARG A 65 13.13 0.58 -7.76
N LEU A 66 11.94 1.12 -7.94
CA LEU A 66 11.68 2.07 -9.02
C LEU A 66 12.50 3.34 -8.83
N ALA A 67 12.55 3.86 -7.62
CA ALA A 67 13.32 5.06 -7.33
C ALA A 67 14.80 4.85 -7.61
N LEU A 68 15.35 3.70 -7.21
CA LEU A 68 16.74 3.38 -7.46
C LEU A 68 17.03 3.26 -8.95
N ALA A 69 16.11 2.61 -9.68
CA ALA A 69 16.28 2.43 -11.13
C ALA A 69 16.27 3.76 -11.87
N ARG A 70 15.56 4.75 -11.33
CA ARG A 70 15.46 6.08 -11.96
C ARG A 70 16.51 7.06 -11.45
N GLY A 71 17.31 6.64 -10.48
CA GLY A 71 18.30 7.51 -9.91
C GLY A 71 17.73 8.56 -8.97
N ASP A 72 16.53 8.31 -8.44
CA ASP A 72 15.86 9.25 -7.56
C ASP A 72 16.27 9.11 -6.10
N ALA A 73 17.13 8.19 -5.80
CA ALA A 73 17.42 7.85 -4.42
C ALA A 73 18.48 8.76 -3.79
N ALA A 74 18.77 9.83 -4.39
CA ALA A 74 19.82 10.72 -3.90
C ALA A 74 19.51 11.24 -2.49
#